data_fa861c00052cf6eeee61461f3a46d02c
#
_entry.id   fa861c00052cf6eeee61461f3a46d02c
#
_cell.length_a   1.000
_cell.length_b   1.000
_cell.length_c   1.000
_cell.angle_alpha   90.00
_cell.angle_beta   90.00
_cell.angle_gamma   90.00
#
_symmetry.space_group_name_H-M   'P 1'
#
loop_
_entity.id
_entity.type
_entity.pdbx_description
1 polymer ?
#
loop_
_entity_poly.entity_id
_entity_poly.type
_entity_poly.pdbx_seq_one_letter_code
_entity_poly.pdbx_strand_id
1 'polypeptide(L)'
;AHETEGQDYYFMTIENFRNHIEQDHFVEWEQVYEGRYYGTLKSEVERIEAINCSVVFDVDVEGGLKIKQHFGNNLLAVFIRPPSIENLRERLIARNTETAESLEIRLNKSIKELSYENRFDNIIINDYFEQSCIKAETLVNAFLSR
;
A
#
# COMPACT_ATOMS: atom_id res chain seq x y z
N ALA A 1 -16.18 6.63 -8.54
CA ALA A 1 -15.99 5.50 -7.66
C ALA A 1 -17.15 5.50 -6.69
N HIS A 2 -17.80 4.35 -6.50
CA HIS A 2 -18.91 4.20 -5.57
C HIS A 2 -18.39 3.36 -4.41
N GLU A 3 -17.60 4.01 -3.54
CA GLU A 3 -17.08 3.41 -2.33
C GLU A 3 -18.20 3.34 -1.28
N THR A 4 -18.32 2.21 -0.59
CA THR A 4 -19.40 1.92 0.35
C THR A 4 -18.88 1.92 1.76
N GLU A 5 -19.57 2.67 2.66
CA GLU A 5 -19.28 2.68 4.09
C GLU A 5 -19.32 1.29 4.69
N GLY A 6 -18.26 0.94 5.47
CA GLY A 6 -18.13 -0.33 6.15
C GLY A 6 -17.80 -1.54 5.27
N GLN A 7 -17.63 -1.34 3.95
CA GLN A 7 -17.17 -2.36 2.99
C GLN A 7 -15.81 -1.99 2.42
N ASP A 8 -15.72 -0.80 1.80
CA ASP A 8 -14.48 -0.33 1.18
C ASP A 8 -13.66 0.50 2.16
N TYR A 9 -14.34 1.37 2.91
CA TYR A 9 -13.74 2.25 3.91
C TYR A 9 -14.69 2.51 5.08
N TYR A 10 -14.14 2.92 6.22
CA TYR A 10 -14.85 3.61 7.28
C TYR A 10 -14.65 5.11 7.07
N PHE A 11 -15.68 5.82 6.61
CA PHE A 11 -15.60 7.25 6.37
C PHE A 11 -15.63 8.04 7.67
N MET A 12 -14.66 8.90 7.83
CA MET A 12 -14.51 9.73 9.03
C MET A 12 -14.46 11.21 8.67
N THR A 13 -14.90 12.07 9.58
CA THR A 13 -14.59 13.49 9.51
C THR A 13 -13.09 13.70 9.73
N ILE A 14 -12.54 14.81 9.21
CA ILE A 14 -11.13 15.17 9.41
C ILE A 14 -10.80 15.26 10.91
N GLU A 15 -11.72 15.81 11.71
CA GLU A 15 -11.58 15.93 13.16
C GLU A 15 -11.47 14.56 13.84
N ASN A 16 -12.38 13.64 13.51
CA ASN A 16 -12.32 12.27 14.06
C ASN A 16 -11.04 11.55 13.63
N PHE A 17 -10.62 11.70 12.37
CA PHE A 17 -9.39 11.09 11.90
C PHE A 17 -8.17 11.60 12.68
N ARG A 18 -8.08 12.90 12.92
CA ARG A 18 -7.01 13.51 13.73
C ARG A 18 -7.03 13.02 15.18
N ASN A 19 -8.20 12.90 15.78
CA ASN A 19 -8.33 12.32 17.12
C ASN A 19 -7.81 10.87 17.16
N HIS A 20 -8.07 10.07 16.13
CA HIS A 20 -7.52 8.72 16.03
C HIS A 20 -5.99 8.73 15.86
N ILE A 21 -5.42 9.70 15.14
CA ILE A 21 -3.95 9.88 15.07
C ILE A 21 -3.37 10.17 16.46
N GLU A 22 -3.93 11.14 17.19
CA GLU A 22 -3.47 11.54 18.52
C GLU A 22 -3.54 10.40 19.54
N GLN A 23 -4.52 9.50 19.38
CA GLN A 23 -4.69 8.32 20.23
C GLN A 23 -3.91 7.10 19.75
N ASP A 24 -3.08 7.24 18.71
CA ASP A 24 -2.28 6.16 18.12
C ASP A 24 -3.11 4.92 17.69
N HIS A 25 -4.31 5.15 17.14
CA HIS A 25 -5.24 4.09 16.73
C HIS A 25 -4.92 3.50 15.34
N PHE A 26 -4.01 4.10 14.56
CA PHE A 26 -3.65 3.58 13.26
C PHE A 26 -2.36 2.74 13.31
N VAL A 27 -2.30 1.70 12.48
CA VAL A 27 -1.07 0.98 12.13
C VAL A 27 -0.20 1.88 11.24
N GLU A 28 -0.83 2.51 10.26
CA GLU A 28 -0.27 3.52 9.37
C GLU A 28 -1.36 4.50 8.94
N TRP A 29 -0.96 5.69 8.56
CA TRP A 29 -1.83 6.67 7.94
C TRP A 29 -1.02 7.63 7.08
N GLU A 30 -1.68 8.23 6.06
CA GLU A 30 -1.12 9.21 5.15
C GLU A 30 -2.14 10.30 4.83
N GLN A 31 -1.66 11.52 4.65
CA GLN A 31 -2.42 12.60 4.04
C GLN A 31 -2.10 12.65 2.54
N VAL A 32 -2.97 12.10 1.70
CA VAL A 32 -2.75 12.02 0.24
C VAL A 32 -2.97 13.37 -0.44
N TYR A 33 -3.96 14.14 0.03
CA TYR A 33 -4.23 15.51 -0.40
C TYR A 33 -4.65 16.34 0.81
N GLU A 34 -4.64 17.67 0.66
CA GLU A 34 -5.12 18.56 1.72
C GLU A 34 -6.55 18.19 2.14
N GLY A 35 -6.70 17.82 3.42
CA GLY A 35 -7.97 17.37 4.00
C GLY A 35 -8.41 15.95 3.63
N ARG A 36 -7.61 15.15 2.92
CA ARG A 36 -7.89 13.75 2.62
C ARG A 36 -6.85 12.84 3.25
N TYR A 37 -7.29 12.06 4.22
CA TYR A 37 -6.50 11.11 4.97
C TYR A 37 -6.96 9.68 4.66
N TYR A 38 -5.99 8.77 4.64
CA TYR A 38 -6.22 7.33 4.58
C TYR A 38 -5.37 6.67 5.66
N GLY A 39 -5.81 5.54 6.18
CA GLY A 39 -5.03 4.80 7.18
C GLY A 39 -5.70 3.50 7.57
N THR A 40 -4.94 2.62 8.18
CA THR A 40 -5.40 1.32 8.64
C THR A 40 -5.54 1.31 10.15
N LEU A 41 -6.76 1.13 10.65
CA LEU A 41 -7.03 1.04 12.08
C LEU A 41 -6.46 -0.25 12.67
N LYS A 42 -5.82 -0.14 13.83
CA LYS A 42 -5.34 -1.30 14.62
C LYS A 42 -6.50 -2.24 14.98
N SER A 43 -7.65 -1.68 15.37
CA SER A 43 -8.85 -2.47 15.70
C SER A 43 -9.39 -3.29 14.53
N GLU A 44 -9.22 -2.83 13.30
CA GLU A 44 -9.65 -3.59 12.11
C GLU A 44 -8.73 -4.78 11.85
N VAL A 45 -7.42 -4.60 12.04
CA VAL A 45 -6.47 -5.72 11.97
C VAL A 45 -6.79 -6.77 13.03
N GLU A 46 -6.97 -6.34 14.30
CA GLU A 46 -7.35 -7.22 15.42
C GLU A 46 -8.65 -7.98 15.13
N ARG A 47 -9.65 -7.31 14.55
CA ARG A 47 -10.92 -7.94 14.16
C ARG A 47 -10.74 -9.05 13.12
N ILE A 48 -9.88 -8.82 12.13
CA ILE A 48 -9.60 -9.81 11.07
C ILE A 48 -8.80 -10.99 11.64
N GLU A 49 -7.80 -10.71 12.48
CA GLU A 49 -7.00 -11.75 13.14
C GLU A 49 -7.85 -12.61 14.10
N ALA A 50 -8.82 -12.02 14.79
CA ALA A 50 -9.72 -12.73 15.70
C ALA A 50 -10.58 -13.81 15.01
N ILE A 51 -10.78 -13.69 13.70
CA ILE A 51 -11.46 -14.72 12.88
C ILE A 51 -10.48 -15.63 12.11
N ASN A 52 -9.21 -15.67 12.52
CA ASN A 52 -8.13 -16.44 11.91
C ASN A 52 -7.91 -16.14 10.43
N CYS A 53 -8.09 -14.90 10.02
CA CYS A 53 -7.78 -14.42 8.67
C CYS A 53 -6.49 -13.59 8.69
N SER A 54 -5.76 -13.63 7.58
CA SER A 54 -4.60 -12.77 7.34
C SER A 54 -5.03 -11.46 6.68
N VAL A 55 -4.33 -10.37 7.01
CA VAL A 55 -4.56 -9.05 6.40
C VAL A 55 -3.61 -8.86 5.22
N VAL A 56 -4.12 -8.34 4.11
CA VAL A 56 -3.32 -7.88 2.97
C VAL A 56 -3.43 -6.36 2.90
N PHE A 57 -2.27 -5.69 2.89
CA PHE A 57 -2.19 -4.24 2.76
C PHE A 57 -1.76 -3.87 1.35
N ASP A 58 -2.53 -3.01 0.68
CA ASP A 58 -2.15 -2.35 -0.57
C ASP A 58 -1.90 -0.88 -0.27
N VAL A 59 -0.63 -0.54 -0.06
CA VAL A 59 -0.18 0.77 0.43
C VAL A 59 1.02 1.27 -0.35
N ASP A 60 1.33 2.55 -0.24
CA ASP A 60 2.54 3.09 -0.80
C ASP A 60 3.79 2.66 0.00
N VAL A 61 4.97 3.06 -0.48
CA VAL A 61 6.25 2.64 0.12
C VAL A 61 6.40 3.10 1.56
N GLU A 62 5.98 4.33 1.88
CA GLU A 62 6.10 4.87 3.24
C GLU A 62 5.15 4.14 4.20
N GLY A 63 3.92 3.88 3.78
CA GLY A 63 2.95 3.07 4.51
C GLY A 63 3.46 1.65 4.74
N GLY A 64 3.97 1.00 3.69
CA GLY A 64 4.54 -0.35 3.78
C GLY A 64 5.70 -0.46 4.76
N LEU A 65 6.57 0.54 4.82
CA LEU A 65 7.68 0.58 5.78
C LEU A 65 7.21 0.79 7.22
N LYS A 66 6.18 1.61 7.44
CA LYS A 66 5.57 1.78 8.77
C LYS A 66 4.92 0.48 9.26
N ILE A 67 4.15 -0.18 8.38
CA ILE A 67 3.52 -1.49 8.66
C ILE A 67 4.60 -2.53 8.98
N LYS A 68 5.68 -2.59 8.19
CA LYS A 68 6.81 -3.48 8.44
C LYS A 68 7.47 -3.23 9.80
N GLN A 69 7.62 -1.98 10.19
CA GLN A 69 8.15 -1.62 11.49
C GLN A 69 7.22 -2.07 12.63
N HIS A 70 5.90 -1.99 12.43
CA HIS A 70 4.90 -2.35 13.42
C HIS A 70 4.82 -3.86 13.67
N PHE A 71 4.76 -4.66 12.59
CA PHE A 71 4.56 -6.11 12.69
C PHE A 71 5.86 -6.93 12.69
N GLY A 72 6.99 -6.34 12.30
CA GLY A 72 8.28 -7.03 12.27
C GLY A 72 8.26 -8.32 11.45
N ASN A 73 8.64 -9.43 12.09
CA ASN A 73 8.71 -10.75 11.44
C ASN A 73 7.33 -11.39 11.16
N ASN A 74 6.25 -10.83 11.67
CA ASN A 74 4.88 -11.28 11.41
C ASN A 74 4.30 -10.70 10.11
N LEU A 75 5.12 -10.02 9.31
CA LEU A 75 4.74 -9.41 8.05
C LEU A 75 5.67 -9.89 6.92
N LEU A 76 5.09 -10.11 5.75
CA LEU A 76 5.81 -10.23 4.48
C LEU A 76 5.64 -8.93 3.69
N ALA A 77 6.69 -8.16 3.57
CA ALA A 77 6.70 -6.93 2.78
C ALA A 77 7.25 -7.20 1.38
N VAL A 78 6.39 -7.07 0.37
CA VAL A 78 6.74 -7.29 -1.04
C VAL A 78 6.70 -5.97 -1.80
N PHE A 79 7.82 -5.61 -2.40
CA PHE A 79 7.91 -4.44 -3.27
C PHE A 79 7.54 -4.82 -4.71
N ILE A 80 6.50 -4.21 -5.25
CA ILE A 80 6.09 -4.40 -6.65
C ILE A 80 6.67 -3.27 -7.47
N ARG A 81 7.64 -3.58 -8.35
CA ARG A 81 8.28 -2.56 -9.19
C ARG A 81 7.94 -2.76 -10.67
N PRO A 82 7.86 -1.67 -11.46
CA PRO A 82 7.78 -1.76 -12.90
C PRO A 82 9.14 -2.26 -13.47
N PRO A 83 9.17 -2.82 -14.71
CA PRO A 83 10.42 -3.24 -15.36
C PRO A 83 11.39 -2.08 -15.55
N SER A 84 10.86 -0.90 -15.92
CA SER A 84 11.61 0.34 -16.08
C SER A 84 10.76 1.58 -15.74
N ILE A 85 11.41 2.74 -15.65
CA ILE A 85 10.73 4.03 -15.46
C ILE A 85 9.92 4.39 -16.69
N GLU A 86 10.42 4.05 -17.89
CA GLU A 86 9.73 4.26 -19.16
C GLU A 86 8.41 3.49 -19.19
N ASN A 87 8.43 2.22 -18.82
CA ASN A 87 7.23 1.39 -18.70
C ASN A 87 6.23 1.96 -17.68
N LEU A 88 6.73 2.48 -16.55
CA LEU A 88 5.87 3.13 -15.56
C LEU A 88 5.19 4.36 -16.17
N ARG A 89 5.96 5.19 -16.88
CA ARG A 89 5.44 6.39 -17.56
C ARG A 89 4.35 6.03 -18.57
N GLU A 90 4.59 5.02 -19.40
CA GLU A 90 3.61 4.53 -20.38
C GLU A 90 2.31 4.06 -19.71
N ARG A 91 2.42 3.30 -18.60
CA ARG A 91 1.26 2.83 -17.82
C ARG A 91 0.48 3.98 -17.18
N LEU A 92 1.15 5.00 -16.66
CA LEU A 92 0.50 6.19 -16.11
C LEU A 92 -0.25 6.97 -17.20
N ILE A 93 0.36 7.16 -18.38
CA ILE A 93 -0.28 7.81 -19.53
C ILE A 93 -1.50 7.01 -20.00
N ALA A 94 -1.39 5.69 -20.08
CA ALA A 94 -2.47 4.81 -20.56
C ALA A 94 -3.72 4.84 -19.64
N ARG A 95 -3.57 5.14 -18.35
CA ARG A 95 -4.71 5.34 -17.43
C ARG A 95 -5.55 6.56 -17.76
N ASN A 96 -5.04 7.49 -18.56
CA ASN A 96 -5.72 8.70 -19.07
C ASN A 96 -6.40 9.56 -17.98
N THR A 97 -5.87 9.54 -16.77
CA THR A 97 -6.38 10.29 -15.60
C THR A 97 -5.46 11.44 -15.21
N GLU A 98 -4.34 11.60 -15.93
CA GLU A 98 -3.26 12.49 -15.54
C GLU A 98 -3.16 13.73 -16.46
N THR A 99 -2.91 14.88 -15.84
CA THR A 99 -2.35 16.04 -16.55
C THR A 99 -0.85 15.86 -16.72
N ALA A 100 -0.22 16.61 -17.63
CA ALA A 100 1.25 16.56 -17.80
C ALA A 100 1.99 16.88 -16.48
N GLU A 101 1.47 17.82 -15.70
CA GLU A 101 2.04 18.22 -14.40
C GLU A 101 1.89 17.12 -13.35
N SER A 102 0.71 16.50 -13.22
CA SER A 102 0.49 15.40 -12.28
C SER A 102 1.31 14.16 -12.63
N LEU A 103 1.54 13.90 -13.91
CA LEU A 103 2.39 12.81 -14.39
C LEU A 103 3.85 13.00 -13.93
N GLU A 104 4.41 14.19 -14.06
CA GLU A 104 5.77 14.49 -13.61
C GLU A 104 5.92 14.33 -12.10
N ILE A 105 4.97 14.83 -11.33
CA ILE A 105 4.95 14.69 -9.86
C ILE A 105 4.94 13.21 -9.47
N ARG A 106 4.10 12.39 -10.10
CA ARG A 106 4.01 10.95 -9.82
C ARG A 106 5.28 10.20 -10.23
N LEU A 107 5.87 10.51 -11.38
CA LEU A 107 7.12 9.91 -11.80
C LEU A 107 8.25 10.22 -10.82
N ASN A 108 8.37 11.47 -10.38
CA ASN A 108 9.39 11.86 -9.40
C ASN A 108 9.18 11.16 -8.05
N LYS A 109 7.91 11.05 -7.57
CA LYS A 109 7.59 10.26 -6.37
C LYS A 109 8.03 8.81 -6.56
N SER A 110 7.68 8.17 -7.67
CA SER A 110 8.01 6.78 -7.95
C SER A 110 9.52 6.52 -8.05
N ILE A 111 10.30 7.43 -8.64
CA ILE A 111 11.76 7.33 -8.67
C ILE A 111 12.34 7.33 -7.25
N LYS A 112 11.83 8.20 -6.39
CA LYS A 112 12.21 8.22 -4.97
C LYS A 112 11.82 6.91 -4.29
N GLU A 113 10.61 6.41 -4.53
CA GLU A 113 10.10 5.16 -3.94
C GLU A 113 10.93 3.94 -4.37
N LEU A 114 11.39 3.86 -5.63
CA LEU A 114 12.27 2.80 -6.10
C LEU A 114 13.58 2.71 -5.31
N SER A 115 14.08 3.81 -4.76
CA SER A 115 15.30 3.79 -3.93
C SER A 115 15.13 3.04 -2.61
N TYR A 116 13.89 2.76 -2.19
CA TYR A 116 13.58 2.04 -0.95
C TYR A 116 13.36 0.54 -1.16
N GLU A 117 13.42 0.01 -2.39
CA GLU A 117 13.11 -1.40 -2.71
C GLU A 117 13.88 -2.40 -1.84
N ASN A 118 15.15 -2.12 -1.53
CA ASN A 118 16.00 -2.98 -0.70
C ASN A 118 15.61 -3.04 0.79
N ARG A 119 14.61 -2.27 1.21
CA ARG A 119 14.06 -2.29 2.57
C ARG A 119 12.91 -3.27 2.74
N PHE A 120 12.45 -3.85 1.64
CA PHE A 120 11.39 -4.86 1.59
C PHE A 120 11.99 -6.27 1.62
N ASP A 121 11.19 -7.27 1.98
CA ASP A 121 11.67 -8.66 2.09
C ASP A 121 11.85 -9.31 0.73
N ASN A 122 11.01 -8.95 -0.23
CA ASN A 122 11.07 -9.45 -1.59
C ASN A 122 10.71 -8.35 -2.60
N ILE A 123 11.23 -8.50 -3.82
CA ILE A 123 10.93 -7.61 -4.95
C ILE A 123 10.32 -8.44 -6.07
N ILE A 124 9.16 -8.02 -6.57
CA ILE A 124 8.54 -8.57 -7.78
C ILE A 124 8.61 -7.52 -8.88
N ILE A 125 9.26 -7.87 -10.00
CA ILE A 125 9.24 -7.05 -11.22
C ILE A 125 7.93 -7.38 -11.95
N ASN A 126 7.01 -6.41 -11.98
CA ASN A 126 5.72 -6.53 -12.63
C ASN A 126 5.82 -6.19 -14.12
N ASP A 127 6.41 -7.13 -14.89
CA ASP A 127 6.49 -7.06 -16.34
C ASP A 127 5.27 -7.72 -16.97
N TYR A 128 5.08 -9.02 -16.71
CA TYR A 128 3.92 -9.79 -17.11
C TYR A 128 3.04 -10.06 -15.90
N PHE A 129 1.77 -9.62 -15.97
CA PHE A 129 0.84 -9.66 -14.85
C PHE A 129 0.67 -11.06 -14.26
N GLU A 130 0.40 -12.06 -15.11
CA GLU A 130 0.18 -13.45 -14.65
C GLU A 130 1.41 -14.03 -13.92
N GLN A 131 2.60 -13.74 -14.44
CA GLN A 131 3.84 -14.20 -13.80
C GLN A 131 4.08 -13.51 -12.46
N SER A 132 3.71 -12.24 -12.35
CA SER A 132 3.81 -11.48 -11.11
C SER A 132 2.83 -12.01 -10.06
N CYS A 133 1.62 -12.36 -10.47
CA CYS A 133 0.63 -13.01 -9.59
C CYS A 133 1.12 -14.35 -9.05
N ILE A 134 1.67 -15.21 -9.92
CA ILE A 134 2.23 -16.53 -9.52
C ILE A 134 3.37 -16.34 -8.51
N LYS A 135 4.27 -15.37 -8.74
CA LYS A 135 5.35 -15.07 -7.79
C LYS A 135 4.82 -14.58 -6.45
N ALA A 136 3.84 -13.67 -6.47
CA ALA A 136 3.22 -13.16 -5.25
C ALA A 136 2.55 -14.27 -4.45
N GLU A 137 1.75 -15.11 -5.12
CA GLU A 137 1.10 -16.27 -4.50
C GLU A 137 2.10 -17.24 -3.88
N THR A 138 3.20 -17.53 -4.59
CA THR A 138 4.27 -18.41 -4.09
C THR A 138 4.90 -17.85 -2.81
N LEU A 139 5.20 -16.54 -2.77
CA LEU A 139 5.77 -15.89 -1.60
C LEU A 139 4.80 -15.90 -0.41
N VAL A 140 3.53 -15.58 -0.65
CA VAL A 140 2.49 -15.56 0.38
C VAL A 140 2.28 -16.97 0.96
N ASN A 141 2.15 -17.99 0.11
CA ASN A 141 1.97 -19.37 0.56
C ASN A 141 3.19 -19.86 1.38
N ALA A 142 4.40 -19.54 0.95
CA ALA A 142 5.61 -19.86 1.71
C ALA A 142 5.66 -19.12 3.07
N PHE A 143 5.18 -17.90 3.14
CA PHE A 143 5.11 -17.13 4.37
C PHE A 143 4.08 -17.69 5.34
N LEU A 144 2.87 -18.00 4.87
CA LEU A 144 1.78 -18.53 5.68
C LEU A 144 2.01 -19.97 6.16
N SER A 145 2.95 -20.70 5.55
CA SER A 145 3.28 -22.07 5.92
C SER A 145 4.39 -22.19 6.97
N ARG A 146 4.88 -21.06 7.50
CA ARG A 146 5.91 -21.01 8.56
C ARG A 146 5.25 -21.24 9.91
#